data_8e7ce0bcdb3d8deabcf6db1f25d27543
#
_entry.id   8e7ce0bcdb3d8deabcf6db1f25d27543
#
_cell.length_a   1.000
_cell.length_b   1.000
_cell.length_c   1.000
_cell.angle_alpha   90.00
_cell.angle_beta   90.00
_cell.angle_gamma   90.00
#
_symmetry.space_group_name_H-M   'P 1'
#
loop_
_entity.id
_entity.type
_entity.pdbx_description
1 polymer ?
#
loop_
_entity_poly.entity_id
_entity_poly.type
_entity_poly.pdbx_seq_one_letter_code
_entity_poly.pdbx_strand_id
1 'polypeptide(L)'
;MKKIVILCIAAVSFAGCTGKKGVTAVAEDKGVLTKSAVAEEASVQLTEGFTSEIEPYKENDITPAASGVHIDRIYVEVGDPVREGQLVVTLDPTQYTQQLVQLKTVEDDYNRLLPVYEAGGISTQQIEQAKAQLDVQREVVANLKKNIEVRSPISGVVTARNYESGDLFAQ
;
A
#
# COMPACT_ATOMS: atom_id res chain seq x y z
N MET A 1 96.72 46.95 38.88
CA MET A 1 97.64 48.10 39.00
C MET A 1 96.80 49.33 38.78
N LYS A 2 96.87 50.13 39.77
CA LYS A 2 96.99 51.55 39.70
C LYS A 2 95.80 52.31 39.10
N LYS A 3 95.21 52.89 39.91
CA LYS A 3 95.35 54.30 40.46
C LYS A 3 94.24 55.16 39.88
N ILE A 4 93.44 55.63 40.70
CA ILE A 4 93.57 56.96 41.39
C ILE A 4 92.85 58.04 40.57
N VAL A 5 91.92 58.62 41.01
CA VAL A 5 91.76 59.74 41.99
C VAL A 5 91.09 60.94 41.33
N ILE A 6 90.18 61.44 42.05
CA ILE A 6 89.97 62.88 42.34
C ILE A 6 88.94 63.55 41.41
N LEU A 7 88.01 64.11 41.92
CA LEU A 7 87.55 65.08 42.93
C LEU A 7 86.85 66.29 42.28
N CYS A 8 85.92 66.68 42.91
CA CYS A 8 85.40 68.06 43.11
C CYS A 8 84.22 68.47 42.26
N ILE A 9 83.19 68.59 42.90
CA ILE A 9 82.64 69.79 43.60
C ILE A 9 81.89 70.71 42.63
N ALA A 10 80.78 70.98 42.98
CA ALA A 10 79.96 72.18 43.22
C ALA A 10 78.62 72.05 42.49
N ALA A 11 77.64 71.87 43.20
CA ALA A 11 76.74 72.79 43.91
C ALA A 11 76.05 73.81 42.99
N VAL A 12 74.89 73.86 43.22
CA VAL A 12 73.96 74.99 43.25
C VAL A 12 72.66 74.81 42.41
N SER A 13 71.66 74.41 43.12
CA SER A 13 70.33 75.01 43.24
C SER A 13 69.72 75.74 42.03
N PHE A 14 68.56 75.41 41.76
CA PHE A 14 67.33 76.21 41.87
C PHE A 14 66.07 75.52 41.29
N ALA A 15 65.25 75.33 42.17
CA ALA A 15 63.83 75.72 42.20
C ALA A 15 62.98 75.65 40.92
N GLY A 16 61.91 74.94 41.07
CA GLY A 16 60.65 75.49 40.62
C GLY A 16 59.90 74.73 39.61
N CYS A 17 58.81 74.31 40.00
CA CYS A 17 57.47 74.36 39.40
C CYS A 17 56.73 73.04 39.36
N THR A 18 55.80 73.04 40.16
CA THR A 18 54.57 72.27 40.15
C THR A 18 54.01 72.01 38.76
N GLY A 19 53.90 70.79 38.42
CA GLY A 19 53.08 70.30 37.29
C GLY A 19 52.53 68.98 37.66
N LYS A 20 51.36 69.00 38.21
CA LYS A 20 50.56 67.88 38.52
C LYS A 20 50.15 67.24 37.19
N LYS A 21 50.90 66.33 36.64
CA LYS A 21 50.47 65.49 35.55
C LYS A 21 49.81 64.27 36.16
N GLY A 22 48.49 64.15 35.95
CA GLY A 22 47.74 63.05 36.31
C GLY A 22 48.33 61.79 35.68
N VAL A 23 48.60 60.84 36.50
CA VAL A 23 48.88 59.46 36.04
C VAL A 23 47.58 58.95 35.48
N THR A 24 47.51 58.98 34.18
CA THR A 24 46.47 58.22 33.49
C THR A 24 46.73 56.74 33.79
N ALA A 25 45.92 56.21 34.67
CA ALA A 25 45.89 54.74 34.83
C ALA A 25 45.63 54.11 33.48
N VAL A 26 46.61 53.46 32.93
CA VAL A 26 46.42 52.57 31.81
C VAL A 26 45.45 51.52 32.32
N ALA A 27 44.21 51.58 31.84
CA ALA A 27 43.26 50.57 32.10
C ALA A 27 43.87 49.27 31.54
N GLU A 28 44.15 48.36 32.43
CA GLU A 28 44.45 46.97 32.07
C GLU A 28 43.31 46.47 31.20
N ASP A 29 43.56 46.36 29.91
CA ASP A 29 42.68 45.72 28.99
C ASP A 29 42.57 44.24 29.42
N LYS A 30 41.56 43.96 30.20
CA LYS A 30 41.19 42.57 30.50
C LYS A 30 40.76 41.94 29.18
N GLY A 31 41.72 41.40 28.45
CA GLY A 31 41.46 40.66 27.27
C GLY A 31 40.32 39.64 27.48
N VAL A 32 39.31 39.70 26.68
CA VAL A 32 38.23 38.75 26.69
C VAL A 32 38.82 37.36 26.37
N LEU A 33 38.67 36.45 27.31
CA LEU A 33 39.10 35.07 27.10
C LEU A 33 38.25 34.46 26.00
N THR A 34 38.82 34.34 24.81
CA THR A 34 38.19 33.74 23.65
C THR A 34 38.72 32.31 23.51
N LYS A 35 37.81 31.34 23.51
CA LYS A 35 38.14 29.99 23.12
C LYS A 35 38.27 29.92 21.60
N SER A 36 39.42 29.63 21.11
CA SER A 36 39.66 29.32 19.71
C SER A 36 39.79 27.81 19.54
N ALA A 37 39.18 27.29 18.53
CA ALA A 37 39.38 25.92 18.11
C ALA A 37 39.93 25.92 16.67
N VAL A 38 40.86 25.06 16.42
CA VAL A 38 41.37 24.83 15.07
C VAL A 38 40.32 24.00 14.31
N ALA A 39 39.95 24.47 13.13
CA ALA A 39 39.05 23.68 12.26
C ALA A 39 39.86 22.52 11.66
N GLU A 40 39.37 21.32 11.89
CA GLU A 40 39.90 20.09 11.28
C GLU A 40 38.97 19.62 10.17
N GLU A 41 39.53 19.20 9.04
CA GLU A 41 38.74 18.54 8.00
C GLU A 41 38.38 17.14 8.46
N ALA A 42 37.10 16.89 8.67
CA ALA A 42 36.56 15.59 9.00
C ALA A 42 35.57 15.14 7.91
N SER A 43 35.73 13.91 7.53
CA SER A 43 34.73 13.27 6.64
C SER A 43 33.50 12.90 7.47
N VAL A 44 32.38 13.58 7.25
CA VAL A 44 31.11 13.28 7.90
C VAL A 44 30.24 12.51 6.93
N GLN A 45 29.83 11.30 7.31
CA GLN A 45 28.79 10.57 6.57
C GLN A 45 27.43 11.22 6.89
N LEU A 46 26.87 11.84 5.89
CA LEU A 46 25.49 12.32 5.96
C LEU A 46 24.55 11.13 5.80
N THR A 47 23.87 10.74 6.86
CA THR A 47 22.85 9.68 6.81
C THR A 47 21.48 10.36 6.93
N GLU A 48 20.69 10.22 5.88
CA GLU A 48 19.28 10.63 5.90
C GLU A 48 18.40 9.40 6.05
N GLY A 49 17.47 9.43 6.99
CA GLY A 49 16.46 8.39 7.17
C GLY A 49 15.17 8.76 6.45
N PHE A 50 14.75 7.94 5.52
CA PHE A 50 13.45 8.09 4.86
C PHE A 50 12.48 7.03 5.40
N THR A 51 11.27 7.45 5.70
CA THR A 51 10.15 6.52 5.94
C THR A 51 9.59 6.13 4.58
N SER A 52 9.52 4.83 4.29
CA SER A 52 8.88 4.31 3.08
C SER A 52 7.83 3.31 3.46
N GLU A 53 6.69 3.33 2.78
CA GLU A 53 5.64 2.34 2.86
C GLU A 53 5.71 1.46 1.62
N ILE A 54 5.60 0.14 1.82
CA ILE A 54 5.59 -0.81 0.71
C ILE A 54 4.14 -1.11 0.38
N GLU A 55 3.71 -0.66 -0.79
CA GLU A 55 2.37 -0.92 -1.30
C GLU A 55 2.41 -2.07 -2.33
N PRO A 56 1.33 -2.85 -2.46
CA PRO A 56 1.24 -3.88 -3.48
C PRO A 56 1.18 -3.24 -4.88
N TYR A 57 1.83 -3.88 -5.86
CA TYR A 57 1.80 -3.42 -7.26
C TYR A 57 0.40 -3.45 -7.87
N LYS A 58 -0.43 -4.40 -7.44
CA LYS A 58 -1.85 -4.52 -7.81
C LYS A 58 -2.64 -4.98 -6.60
N GLU A 59 -3.75 -4.33 -6.39
CA GLU A 59 -4.76 -4.68 -5.40
C GLU A 59 -6.10 -4.79 -6.11
N ASN A 60 -6.82 -5.87 -5.85
CA ASN A 60 -8.15 -6.11 -6.40
C ASN A 60 -9.10 -6.51 -5.30
N ASP A 61 -10.16 -5.75 -5.15
CA ASP A 61 -11.30 -6.13 -4.34
C ASP A 61 -12.18 -7.12 -5.12
N ILE A 62 -12.28 -8.33 -4.61
CA ILE A 62 -13.09 -9.39 -5.21
C ILE A 62 -14.50 -9.27 -4.66
N THR A 63 -15.40 -8.79 -5.50
CA THR A 63 -16.80 -8.56 -5.15
C THR A 63 -17.70 -9.50 -5.96
N PRO A 64 -18.62 -10.26 -5.34
CA PRO A 64 -19.62 -11.03 -6.06
C PRO A 64 -20.49 -10.15 -6.97
N ALA A 65 -20.87 -10.68 -8.14
CA ALA A 65 -21.74 -9.93 -9.08
C ALA A 65 -23.21 -9.87 -8.60
N ALA A 66 -23.62 -10.80 -7.72
CA ALA A 66 -24.97 -10.85 -7.16
C ALA A 66 -25.00 -10.21 -5.76
N SER A 67 -25.92 -9.28 -5.54
CA SER A 67 -26.20 -8.69 -4.23
C SER A 67 -27.42 -9.36 -3.57
N GLY A 68 -27.47 -9.38 -2.25
CA GLY A 68 -28.55 -9.99 -1.49
C GLY A 68 -28.52 -11.53 -1.48
N VAL A 69 -27.34 -12.12 -1.65
CA VAL A 69 -27.12 -13.56 -1.65
C VAL A 69 -26.24 -13.96 -0.47
N HIS A 70 -26.54 -15.08 0.17
CA HIS A 70 -25.71 -15.59 1.26
C HIS A 70 -24.42 -16.22 0.73
N ILE A 71 -23.36 -16.08 1.50
CA ILE A 71 -22.08 -16.74 1.27
C ILE A 71 -22.20 -18.17 1.82
N ASP A 72 -22.13 -19.16 0.93
CA ASP A 72 -22.16 -20.57 1.32
C ASP A 72 -20.82 -20.97 1.95
N ARG A 73 -19.72 -20.76 1.22
CA ARG A 73 -18.40 -21.15 1.68
C ARG A 73 -17.28 -20.25 1.14
N ILE A 74 -16.32 -20.00 2.02
CA ILE A 74 -15.06 -19.32 1.69
C ILE A 74 -13.94 -20.37 1.74
N TYR A 75 -13.09 -20.42 0.71
CA TYR A 75 -12.04 -21.43 0.53
C TYR A 75 -10.64 -20.92 0.83
N VAL A 76 -10.50 -19.64 1.20
CA VAL A 76 -9.21 -18.98 1.40
C VAL A 76 -9.20 -18.20 2.71
N GLU A 77 -8.03 -18.10 3.30
CA GLU A 77 -7.76 -17.32 4.51
C GLU A 77 -6.82 -16.15 4.21
N VAL A 78 -6.77 -15.17 5.11
CA VAL A 78 -5.81 -14.07 5.02
C VAL A 78 -4.39 -14.62 5.10
N GLY A 79 -3.56 -14.29 4.13
CA GLY A 79 -2.20 -14.80 3.98
C GLY A 79 -2.06 -15.94 2.97
N ASP A 80 -3.17 -16.52 2.49
CA ASP A 80 -3.11 -17.61 1.52
C ASP A 80 -2.70 -17.13 0.12
N PRO A 81 -1.84 -17.89 -0.58
CA PRO A 81 -1.54 -17.65 -1.98
C PRO A 81 -2.69 -18.16 -2.87
N VAL A 82 -3.15 -17.32 -3.77
CA VAL A 82 -4.18 -17.65 -4.76
C VAL A 82 -3.64 -17.49 -6.18
N ARG A 83 -4.18 -18.29 -7.11
CA ARG A 83 -3.88 -18.21 -8.54
C ARG A 83 -5.04 -17.56 -9.28
N GLU A 84 -4.72 -16.91 -10.39
CA GLU A 84 -5.74 -16.43 -11.31
C GLU A 84 -6.70 -17.56 -11.72
N GLY A 85 -8.02 -17.30 -11.66
CA GLY A 85 -9.08 -18.27 -11.91
C GLY A 85 -9.38 -19.23 -10.76
N GLN A 86 -8.62 -19.21 -9.67
CA GLN A 86 -8.89 -20.06 -8.49
C GLN A 86 -10.21 -19.66 -7.83
N LEU A 87 -11.03 -20.67 -7.49
CA LEU A 87 -12.27 -20.48 -6.73
C LEU A 87 -11.93 -20.03 -5.30
N VAL A 88 -12.46 -18.88 -4.89
CA VAL A 88 -12.23 -18.29 -3.56
C VAL A 88 -13.47 -18.29 -2.68
N VAL A 89 -14.65 -18.08 -3.28
CA VAL A 89 -15.93 -18.05 -2.56
C VAL A 89 -17.01 -18.74 -3.38
N THR A 90 -17.93 -19.45 -2.72
CA THR A 90 -19.16 -19.96 -3.29
C THR A 90 -20.34 -19.30 -2.61
N LEU A 91 -21.27 -18.78 -3.38
CA LEU A 91 -22.53 -18.21 -2.91
C LEU A 91 -23.62 -19.29 -2.87
N ASP A 92 -24.78 -19.00 -2.24
CA ASP A 92 -25.93 -19.91 -2.16
C ASP A 92 -26.34 -20.40 -3.55
N PRO A 93 -26.29 -21.72 -3.80
CA PRO A 93 -26.59 -22.29 -5.10
C PRO A 93 -28.09 -22.55 -5.35
N THR A 94 -28.99 -22.11 -4.47
CA THR A 94 -30.41 -22.46 -4.54
C THR A 94 -31.02 -22.10 -5.88
N GLN A 95 -30.85 -20.89 -6.36
CA GLN A 95 -31.37 -20.45 -7.67
C GLN A 95 -30.73 -21.22 -8.83
N TYR A 96 -29.42 -21.42 -8.77
CA TYR A 96 -28.71 -22.20 -9.78
C TYR A 96 -29.24 -23.62 -9.86
N THR A 97 -29.46 -24.30 -8.74
CA THR A 97 -29.96 -25.65 -8.66
C THR A 97 -31.38 -25.74 -9.24
N GLN A 98 -32.26 -24.78 -8.95
CA GLN A 98 -33.60 -24.70 -9.53
C GLN A 98 -33.56 -24.58 -11.06
N GLN A 99 -32.68 -23.71 -11.58
CA GLN A 99 -32.52 -23.51 -13.01
C GLN A 99 -31.88 -24.71 -13.72
N LEU A 100 -31.00 -25.45 -13.02
CA LEU A 100 -30.48 -26.73 -13.53
C LEU A 100 -31.59 -27.78 -13.76
N VAL A 101 -32.52 -27.91 -12.82
CA VAL A 101 -33.68 -28.81 -12.97
C VAL A 101 -34.54 -28.37 -14.16
N GLN A 102 -34.78 -27.05 -14.30
CA GLN A 102 -35.52 -26.52 -15.43
C GLN A 102 -34.79 -26.75 -16.75
N LEU A 103 -33.48 -26.56 -16.82
CA LEU A 103 -32.66 -26.84 -17.99
C LEU A 103 -32.78 -28.30 -18.39
N LYS A 104 -32.68 -29.22 -17.44
CA LYS A 104 -32.83 -30.65 -17.71
C LYS A 104 -34.19 -30.99 -18.34
N THR A 105 -35.28 -30.38 -17.83
CA THR A 105 -36.63 -30.59 -18.40
C THR A 105 -36.68 -30.13 -19.84
N VAL A 106 -36.18 -28.93 -20.16
CA VAL A 106 -36.17 -28.39 -21.53
C VAL A 106 -35.26 -29.23 -22.45
N GLU A 107 -34.14 -29.74 -21.95
CA GLU A 107 -33.25 -30.61 -22.70
C GLU A 107 -33.88 -31.97 -23.00
N ASP A 108 -34.57 -32.55 -22.02
CA ASP A 108 -35.32 -33.82 -22.22
C ASP A 108 -36.47 -33.63 -23.22
N ASP A 109 -37.15 -32.47 -23.20
CA ASP A 109 -38.19 -32.13 -24.17
C ASP A 109 -37.65 -32.02 -25.60
N TYR A 110 -36.54 -31.28 -25.76
CA TYR A 110 -35.87 -31.16 -27.06
C TYR A 110 -35.40 -32.52 -27.57
N ASN A 111 -34.78 -33.34 -26.73
CA ASN A 111 -34.30 -34.68 -27.09
C ASN A 111 -35.42 -35.63 -27.46
N ARG A 112 -36.65 -35.47 -26.92
CA ARG A 112 -37.83 -36.22 -27.33
C ARG A 112 -38.40 -35.77 -28.68
N LEU A 113 -38.31 -34.47 -28.99
CA LEU A 113 -38.78 -33.92 -30.25
C LEU A 113 -37.85 -34.22 -31.42
N LEU A 114 -36.55 -34.35 -31.16
CA LEU A 114 -35.55 -34.55 -32.22
C LEU A 114 -35.81 -35.79 -33.09
N PRO A 115 -36.03 -37.00 -32.57
CA PRO A 115 -36.35 -38.18 -33.41
C PRO A 115 -37.70 -38.06 -34.12
N VAL A 116 -38.68 -37.36 -33.54
CA VAL A 116 -39.97 -37.12 -34.18
C VAL A 116 -39.81 -36.19 -35.39
N TYR A 117 -38.97 -35.20 -35.27
CA TYR A 117 -38.60 -34.29 -36.37
C TYR A 117 -37.87 -35.08 -37.49
N GLU A 118 -36.93 -35.95 -37.16
CA GLU A 118 -36.19 -36.78 -38.12
C GLU A 118 -37.12 -37.74 -38.87
N ALA A 119 -38.16 -38.18 -38.21
CA ALA A 119 -39.22 -39.00 -38.82
C ALA A 119 -40.26 -38.18 -39.63
N GLY A 120 -40.12 -36.85 -39.70
CA GLY A 120 -41.06 -35.95 -40.39
C GLY A 120 -42.40 -35.72 -39.64
N GLY A 121 -42.45 -36.04 -38.34
CA GLY A 121 -43.66 -35.92 -37.52
C GLY A 121 -43.95 -34.49 -36.97
N ILE A 122 -42.96 -33.59 -37.01
CA ILE A 122 -43.12 -32.20 -36.61
C ILE A 122 -42.45 -31.25 -37.62
N SER A 123 -42.86 -29.98 -37.60
CA SER A 123 -42.30 -28.98 -38.50
C SER A 123 -40.90 -28.49 -38.05
N THR A 124 -40.11 -28.00 -39.03
CA THR A 124 -38.83 -27.34 -38.74
C THR A 124 -38.96 -26.18 -37.74
N GLN A 125 -40.03 -25.40 -37.82
CA GLN A 125 -40.33 -24.33 -36.91
C GLN A 125 -40.47 -24.81 -35.45
N GLN A 126 -41.09 -25.96 -35.22
CA GLN A 126 -41.28 -26.50 -33.88
C GLN A 126 -39.98 -26.98 -33.26
N ILE A 127 -39.10 -27.64 -34.01
CA ILE A 127 -37.79 -28.09 -33.46
C ILE A 127 -36.86 -26.90 -33.27
N GLU A 128 -36.91 -25.88 -34.13
CA GLU A 128 -36.12 -24.63 -33.95
C GLU A 128 -36.54 -23.85 -32.72
N GLN A 129 -37.85 -23.76 -32.43
CA GLN A 129 -38.36 -23.13 -31.20
C GLN A 129 -37.88 -23.87 -29.95
N ALA A 130 -37.97 -25.22 -29.95
CA ALA A 130 -37.49 -26.01 -28.83
C ALA A 130 -35.98 -25.86 -28.61
N LYS A 131 -35.20 -25.81 -29.70
CA LYS A 131 -33.78 -25.55 -29.64
C LYS A 131 -33.46 -24.17 -29.11
N ALA A 132 -34.12 -23.13 -29.57
CA ALA A 132 -33.93 -21.76 -29.10
C ALA A 132 -34.23 -21.66 -27.59
N GLN A 133 -35.28 -22.32 -27.11
CA GLN A 133 -35.61 -22.36 -25.69
C GLN A 133 -34.54 -23.09 -24.87
N LEU A 134 -33.98 -24.19 -25.37
CA LEU A 134 -32.88 -24.90 -24.76
C LEU A 134 -31.61 -24.00 -24.67
N ASP A 135 -31.26 -23.33 -25.76
CA ASP A 135 -30.10 -22.48 -25.83
C ASP A 135 -30.21 -21.28 -24.84
N VAL A 136 -31.40 -20.65 -24.76
CA VAL A 136 -31.67 -19.60 -23.77
C VAL A 136 -31.51 -20.12 -22.33
N GLN A 137 -32.07 -21.31 -22.04
CA GLN A 137 -31.98 -21.87 -20.69
C GLN A 137 -30.54 -22.26 -20.31
N ARG A 138 -29.76 -22.75 -21.27
CA ARG A 138 -28.31 -23.01 -21.06
C ARG A 138 -27.56 -21.74 -20.69
N GLU A 139 -27.82 -20.62 -21.37
CA GLU A 139 -27.20 -19.32 -21.05
C GLU A 139 -27.59 -18.82 -19.66
N VAL A 140 -28.86 -18.97 -19.26
CA VAL A 140 -29.31 -18.60 -17.91
C VAL A 140 -28.54 -19.38 -16.86
N VAL A 141 -28.41 -20.69 -17.01
CA VAL A 141 -27.68 -21.55 -16.07
C VAL A 141 -26.19 -21.23 -16.08
N ALA A 142 -25.59 -20.98 -17.23
CA ALA A 142 -24.17 -20.61 -17.34
C ALA A 142 -23.87 -19.27 -16.64
N ASN A 143 -24.75 -18.30 -16.76
CA ASN A 143 -24.61 -17.01 -16.12
C ASN A 143 -24.78 -17.11 -14.58
N LEU A 144 -25.77 -17.86 -14.11
CA LEU A 144 -25.95 -18.13 -12.68
C LEU A 144 -24.72 -18.83 -12.09
N LYS A 145 -24.16 -19.81 -12.80
CA LYS A 145 -22.92 -20.48 -12.36
C LYS A 145 -21.77 -19.50 -12.16
N LYS A 146 -21.56 -18.56 -13.09
CA LYS A 146 -20.54 -17.53 -12.97
C LYS A 146 -20.78 -16.61 -11.77
N ASN A 147 -22.03 -16.33 -11.45
CA ASN A 147 -22.40 -15.44 -10.34
C ASN A 147 -22.21 -16.09 -8.97
N ILE A 148 -22.39 -17.42 -8.85
CA ILE A 148 -22.20 -18.14 -7.58
C ILE A 148 -20.75 -18.57 -7.32
N GLU A 149 -19.93 -18.72 -8.35
CA GLU A 149 -18.52 -19.09 -8.25
C GLU A 149 -17.65 -17.84 -8.35
N VAL A 150 -17.26 -17.28 -7.23
CA VAL A 150 -16.36 -16.11 -7.19
C VAL A 150 -14.92 -16.59 -7.31
N ARG A 151 -14.25 -16.17 -8.38
CA ARG A 151 -12.87 -16.58 -8.70
C ARG A 151 -11.92 -15.40 -8.64
N SER A 152 -10.67 -15.67 -8.26
CA SER A 152 -9.63 -14.64 -8.24
C SER A 152 -9.28 -14.17 -9.65
N PRO A 153 -9.31 -12.86 -9.95
CA PRO A 153 -8.93 -12.33 -11.26
C PRO A 153 -7.41 -12.20 -11.44
N ILE A 154 -6.64 -12.36 -10.37
CA ILE A 154 -5.17 -12.24 -10.38
C ILE A 154 -4.54 -13.33 -9.51
N SER A 155 -3.26 -13.60 -9.75
CA SER A 155 -2.44 -14.39 -8.81
C SER A 155 -1.82 -13.45 -7.77
N GLY A 156 -1.87 -13.84 -6.51
CA GLY A 156 -1.38 -13.00 -5.41
C GLY A 156 -1.58 -13.66 -4.05
N VAL A 157 -1.63 -12.84 -3.01
CA VAL A 157 -1.88 -13.25 -1.63
C VAL A 157 -3.12 -12.52 -1.12
N VAL A 158 -3.98 -13.21 -0.38
CA VAL A 158 -5.17 -12.62 0.25
C VAL A 158 -4.72 -11.70 1.38
N THR A 159 -5.03 -10.42 1.28
CA THR A 159 -4.63 -9.41 2.27
C THR A 159 -5.70 -9.14 3.31
N ALA A 160 -6.98 -9.25 2.93
CA ALA A 160 -8.10 -9.03 3.82
C ALA A 160 -9.29 -9.94 3.48
N ARG A 161 -10.11 -10.24 4.49
CA ARG A 161 -11.36 -10.97 4.37
C ARG A 161 -12.40 -10.29 5.25
N ASN A 162 -13.41 -9.71 4.62
CA ASN A 162 -14.41 -8.87 5.29
C ASN A 162 -15.72 -9.61 5.58
N TYR A 163 -15.85 -10.84 5.10
CA TYR A 163 -17.06 -11.67 5.23
C TYR A 163 -16.74 -13.06 5.73
N GLU A 164 -17.73 -13.69 6.36
CA GLU A 164 -17.68 -15.07 6.82
C GLU A 164 -18.69 -15.95 6.06
N SER A 165 -18.49 -17.29 6.12
CA SER A 165 -19.49 -18.22 5.60
C SER A 165 -20.80 -18.07 6.36
N GLY A 166 -21.91 -17.93 5.64
CA GLY A 166 -23.23 -17.65 6.18
C GLY A 166 -23.63 -16.18 6.15
N ASP A 167 -22.71 -15.26 5.95
CA ASP A 167 -23.04 -13.83 5.85
C ASP A 167 -23.88 -13.52 4.62
N LEU A 168 -24.71 -12.48 4.73
CA LEU A 168 -25.43 -11.91 3.61
C LEU A 168 -24.53 -10.92 2.90
N PHE A 169 -24.21 -11.19 1.63
CA PHE A 169 -23.52 -10.20 0.81
C PHE A 169 -24.52 -9.13 0.37
N ALA A 170 -24.39 -7.92 0.92
CA ALA A 170 -25.16 -6.74 0.56
C ALA A 170 -24.21 -5.62 0.16
N GLN A 171 -24.39 -5.11 -1.04
CA GLN A 171 -23.74 -3.88 -1.54
C GLN A 171 -24.62 -2.70 -1.27
#